data_00e4b1f2479e190c466b756856eb5f89
#
_entry.id   00e4b1f2479e190c466b756856eb5f89
#
_cell.length_a   1.000
_cell.length_b   1.000
_cell.length_c   1.000
_cell.angle_alpha   90.00
_cell.angle_beta   90.00
_cell.angle_gamma   90.00
#
_symmetry.space_group_name_H-M   'P 1'
#
loop_
_entity.id
_entity.type
_entity.pdbx_description
1 polymer ?
#
loop_
_entity_poly.entity_id
_entity_poly.type
_entity_poly.pdbx_seq_one_letter_code
_entity_poly.pdbx_strand_id
1 'polypeptide(L)'
;MIMLANLGIAQDWDDWDEYDEDSYVAGRKGVEFAVNFGVYQANHQAANAFYNGYAGEFYDLGDNTANLMTIEGRLGIDNPNSIVWSQIMNSIGLEAGEFKYIEYPAYTGMRYTPGTLMGLQTMLFFNPESAFALHVDFINGLKSEGGWNIVSSDVDTGQGSENRRTYGIFSEEDRFQLSLAYRTAAYVTEEVSWVIEFGGNMLATQLKSNYVRVENQNYQLLTAPIGNGQFANPTSSLTATGFGGFAALGVELFFEEGGNLMLTARVSRDRVVMGSYEDDLWQGALYLTWVIPPQLGDFVRASF
;
A
#
# COMPACT_ATOMS: atom_id res chain seq x y z
N MET A 1 11.67 -16.42 -30.23
CA MET A 1 11.36 -17.86 -30.43
C MET A 1 11.59 -18.53 -29.08
N ILE A 2 10.53 -18.59 -28.25
CA ILE A 2 10.57 -19.14 -26.89
C ILE A 2 10.20 -20.61 -27.02
N MET A 3 11.15 -21.49 -26.71
CA MET A 3 10.89 -22.93 -26.60
C MET A 3 10.03 -23.16 -25.35
N LEU A 4 8.76 -23.50 -25.57
CA LEU A 4 7.92 -24.14 -24.55
C LEU A 4 8.41 -25.57 -24.39
N ALA A 5 9.11 -25.88 -23.32
CA ALA A 5 9.42 -27.23 -22.92
C ALA A 5 8.09 -27.93 -22.59
N ASN A 6 7.78 -28.98 -23.30
CA ASN A 6 6.71 -29.94 -23.00
C ASN A 6 7.00 -30.56 -21.62
N LEU A 7 6.29 -30.12 -20.61
CA LEU A 7 6.15 -30.84 -19.35
C LEU A 7 5.17 -32.00 -19.63
N GLY A 8 5.73 -33.17 -19.98
CA GLY A 8 5.01 -34.42 -20.04
C GLY A 8 4.57 -34.79 -18.61
N ILE A 9 3.36 -34.47 -18.25
CA ILE A 9 2.70 -35.03 -17.08
C ILE A 9 2.06 -36.34 -17.48
N ALA A 10 2.90 -37.38 -17.47
CA ALA A 10 2.43 -38.75 -17.43
C ALA A 10 3.30 -39.42 -16.35
N GLN A 11 3.00 -39.10 -15.10
CA GLN A 11 3.52 -39.89 -13.99
C GLN A 11 2.50 -40.94 -13.62
N ASP A 12 2.95 -42.21 -13.73
CA ASP A 12 2.25 -43.40 -13.32
C ASP A 12 1.87 -43.29 -11.84
N TRP A 13 0.60 -43.44 -11.51
CA TRP A 13 0.08 -43.22 -10.15
C TRP A 13 0.43 -44.37 -9.19
N ASP A 14 1.08 -45.42 -9.68
CA ASP A 14 1.37 -46.64 -8.91
C ASP A 14 2.74 -46.60 -8.19
N ASP A 15 3.62 -45.61 -8.44
CA ASP A 15 4.96 -45.50 -7.82
C ASP A 15 5.00 -44.67 -6.49
N TRP A 16 3.86 -44.43 -5.86
CA TRP A 16 3.77 -43.56 -4.67
C TRP A 16 4.12 -44.27 -3.35
N ASP A 17 4.37 -45.58 -3.37
CA ASP A 17 4.56 -46.38 -2.14
C ASP A 17 6.02 -46.46 -1.69
N GLU A 18 6.99 -45.86 -2.36
CA GLU A 18 8.43 -45.97 -2.06
C GLU A 18 9.07 -44.62 -1.63
N TYR A 19 8.26 -43.67 -1.16
CA TYR A 19 8.83 -42.49 -0.50
C TYR A 19 9.16 -42.81 0.96
N ASP A 20 10.43 -42.63 1.33
CA ASP A 20 10.93 -42.70 2.70
C ASP A 20 9.98 -41.94 3.65
N GLU A 21 9.23 -42.66 4.49
CA GLU A 21 8.25 -42.06 5.44
C GLU A 21 8.93 -41.07 6.43
N ASP A 22 10.23 -41.03 6.47
CA ASP A 22 11.04 -40.21 7.39
C ASP A 22 11.38 -38.81 6.83
N SER A 23 11.07 -38.50 5.55
CA SER A 23 11.30 -37.16 5.00
C SER A 23 10.10 -36.23 5.31
N TYR A 24 10.35 -35.17 6.07
CA TYR A 24 9.37 -34.12 6.38
C TYR A 24 8.67 -33.56 5.12
N VAL A 25 9.36 -33.56 4.00
CA VAL A 25 8.88 -33.09 2.69
C VAL A 25 7.86 -34.05 2.09
N ALA A 26 8.05 -35.37 2.23
CA ALA A 26 7.18 -36.39 1.65
C ALA A 26 5.77 -36.40 2.28
N GLY A 27 5.64 -35.90 3.52
CA GLY A 27 4.36 -35.88 4.26
C GLY A 27 3.48 -34.63 4.04
N ARG A 28 3.93 -33.64 3.25
CA ARG A 28 3.25 -32.35 3.13
C ARG A 28 1.95 -32.46 2.33
N LYS A 29 0.82 -32.69 3.03
CA LYS A 29 -0.55 -32.76 2.49
C LYS A 29 -1.53 -32.10 3.46
N GLY A 30 -2.61 -31.52 2.91
CA GLY A 30 -3.68 -30.96 3.73
C GLY A 30 -3.48 -29.46 4.01
N VAL A 31 -3.90 -29.01 5.18
CA VAL A 31 -3.95 -27.58 5.50
C VAL A 31 -2.81 -27.20 6.44
N GLU A 32 -2.03 -26.20 6.07
CA GLU A 32 -1.03 -25.56 6.89
C GLU A 32 -1.40 -24.10 7.17
N PHE A 33 -1.00 -23.62 8.34
CA PHE A 33 -1.17 -22.23 8.77
C PHE A 33 0.19 -21.56 8.97
N ALA A 34 0.23 -20.28 8.63
CA ALA A 34 1.45 -19.50 8.79
C ALA A 34 1.15 -18.06 9.21
N VAL A 35 2.16 -17.40 9.77
CA VAL A 35 2.13 -15.99 10.15
C VAL A 35 3.16 -15.25 9.33
N ASN A 36 2.76 -14.13 8.74
CA ASN A 36 3.61 -13.25 7.94
C ASN A 36 4.00 -12.02 8.76
N PHE A 37 5.26 -11.62 8.69
CA PHE A 37 5.76 -10.37 9.26
C PHE A 37 6.80 -9.74 8.35
N GLY A 38 6.63 -8.45 8.02
CA GLY A 38 7.54 -7.80 7.09
C GLY A 38 7.27 -6.32 6.87
N VAL A 39 7.71 -5.88 5.70
CA VAL A 39 7.57 -4.49 5.25
C VAL A 39 6.85 -4.45 3.90
N TYR A 40 6.06 -3.41 3.74
CA TYR A 40 5.33 -3.12 2.51
C TYR A 40 5.70 -1.74 1.99
N GLN A 41 6.00 -1.65 0.70
CA GLN A 41 6.33 -0.41 0.02
C GLN A 41 5.22 -0.05 -0.96
N ALA A 42 4.47 1.00 -0.63
CA ALA A 42 3.47 1.58 -1.51
C ALA A 42 4.12 2.42 -2.61
N ASN A 43 3.45 2.52 -3.74
CA ASN A 43 3.88 3.38 -4.84
C ASN A 43 3.70 4.85 -4.50
N HIS A 44 4.77 5.64 -4.63
CA HIS A 44 4.75 7.07 -4.34
C HIS A 44 3.80 7.88 -5.22
N GLN A 45 3.44 7.37 -6.40
CA GLN A 45 2.52 8.04 -7.31
C GLN A 45 1.14 8.23 -6.66
N ALA A 46 0.65 7.24 -5.88
CA ALA A 46 -0.61 7.37 -5.17
C ALA A 46 -0.58 8.53 -4.16
N ALA A 47 0.52 8.67 -3.41
CA ALA A 47 0.66 9.78 -2.47
C ALA A 47 0.71 11.13 -3.18
N ASN A 48 1.46 11.24 -4.28
CA ASN A 48 1.53 12.47 -5.07
C ASN A 48 0.18 12.84 -5.66
N ALA A 49 -0.52 11.88 -6.25
CA ALA A 49 -1.78 12.14 -6.91
C ALA A 49 -2.88 12.53 -5.92
N PHE A 50 -2.99 11.82 -4.81
CA PHE A 50 -4.09 12.05 -3.87
C PHE A 50 -3.73 13.05 -2.76
N TYR A 51 -2.65 12.79 -2.01
CA TYR A 51 -2.34 13.60 -0.82
C TYR A 51 -1.73 14.96 -1.15
N ASN A 52 -0.93 15.02 -2.21
CA ASN A 52 -0.34 16.27 -2.69
C ASN A 52 -1.27 17.07 -3.61
N GLY A 53 -2.41 16.51 -3.97
CA GLY A 53 -3.38 17.18 -4.83
C GLY A 53 -3.03 17.21 -6.31
N TYR A 54 -1.97 16.49 -6.74
CA TYR A 54 -1.51 16.48 -8.12
C TYR A 54 -2.57 15.93 -9.10
N ALA A 55 -3.37 14.95 -8.69
CA ALA A 55 -4.45 14.41 -9.52
C ALA A 55 -5.52 15.45 -9.86
N GLY A 56 -5.64 16.49 -9.05
CA GLY A 56 -6.58 17.57 -9.30
C GLY A 56 -6.25 18.43 -10.50
N GLU A 57 -4.98 18.47 -10.90
CA GLU A 57 -4.55 19.21 -12.11
C GLU A 57 -5.01 18.54 -13.41
N PHE A 58 -5.25 17.21 -13.37
CA PHE A 58 -5.67 16.44 -14.54
C PHE A 58 -7.17 16.24 -14.64
N TYR A 59 -7.90 16.47 -13.56
CA TYR A 59 -9.36 16.39 -13.55
C TYR A 59 -9.95 17.80 -13.71
N ASP A 60 -10.10 18.22 -14.95
CA ASP A 60 -10.95 19.37 -15.29
C ASP A 60 -12.40 18.99 -14.99
N LEU A 61 -12.86 19.37 -13.80
CA LEU A 61 -14.24 19.09 -13.36
C LEU A 61 -15.26 20.00 -14.05
N GLY A 62 -14.88 20.70 -15.12
CA GLY A 62 -15.74 21.53 -15.92
C GLY A 62 -16.69 22.40 -15.07
N ASP A 63 -16.70 23.69 -15.28
CA ASP A 63 -17.60 24.65 -14.67
C ASP A 63 -17.44 24.94 -13.16
N ASN A 64 -16.61 25.93 -12.81
CA ASN A 64 -16.65 26.75 -11.56
C ASN A 64 -16.70 25.98 -10.22
N THR A 65 -16.50 24.68 -10.18
CA THR A 65 -16.31 23.94 -8.94
C THR A 65 -14.86 23.98 -8.58
N ALA A 66 -14.54 24.49 -7.39
CA ALA A 66 -13.19 24.41 -6.81
C ALA A 66 -12.64 22.99 -7.00
N ASN A 67 -11.43 22.87 -7.54
CA ASN A 67 -10.82 21.57 -7.76
C ASN A 67 -10.39 20.99 -6.40
N LEU A 68 -11.27 20.18 -5.83
CA LEU A 68 -11.19 19.66 -4.48
C LEU A 68 -10.15 18.56 -4.30
N MET A 69 -9.48 18.21 -5.37
CA MET A 69 -8.33 17.32 -5.31
C MET A 69 -7.03 18.07 -5.03
N THR A 70 -6.96 19.34 -5.37
CA THR A 70 -5.80 20.20 -5.06
C THR A 70 -5.76 20.59 -3.58
N ILE A 71 -4.58 20.92 -3.06
CA ILE A 71 -4.42 21.41 -1.70
C ILE A 71 -5.20 22.72 -1.52
N GLU A 72 -5.11 23.60 -2.49
CA GLU A 72 -5.80 24.89 -2.54
C GLU A 72 -7.31 24.69 -2.44
N GLY A 73 -7.86 23.79 -3.26
CA GLY A 73 -9.29 23.48 -3.22
C GLY A 73 -9.73 22.91 -1.87
N ARG A 74 -8.92 22.00 -1.28
CA ARG A 74 -9.22 21.43 0.05
C ARG A 74 -9.12 22.45 1.19
N LEU A 75 -8.23 23.42 1.07
CA LEU A 75 -8.12 24.54 2.02
C LEU A 75 -9.14 25.64 1.77
N GLY A 76 -9.85 25.57 0.64
CA GLY A 76 -10.84 26.59 0.25
C GLY A 76 -10.22 27.93 -0.09
N ILE A 77 -9.02 27.93 -0.68
CA ILE A 77 -8.28 29.15 -1.03
C ILE A 77 -9.05 30.00 -2.05
N ASP A 78 -9.75 29.36 -2.98
CA ASP A 78 -10.57 30.03 -3.98
C ASP A 78 -11.83 30.70 -3.40
N ASN A 79 -12.14 30.45 -2.12
CA ASN A 79 -13.23 31.10 -1.43
C ASN A 79 -12.69 32.29 -0.62
N PRO A 80 -12.99 33.54 -1.01
CA PRO A 80 -12.54 34.75 -0.30
C PRO A 80 -13.01 34.82 1.15
N ASN A 81 -14.04 34.03 1.51
CA ASN A 81 -14.56 33.94 2.87
C ASN A 81 -14.01 32.73 3.66
N SER A 82 -12.99 32.04 3.15
CA SER A 82 -12.40 30.91 3.84
C SER A 82 -11.70 31.35 5.12
N ILE A 83 -12.23 30.88 6.24
CA ILE A 83 -11.62 31.12 7.57
C ILE A 83 -10.25 30.45 7.64
N VAL A 84 -10.11 29.24 7.10
CA VAL A 84 -8.86 28.48 7.08
C VAL A 84 -7.79 29.25 6.33
N TRP A 85 -8.14 29.78 5.16
CA TRP A 85 -7.21 30.56 4.36
C TRP A 85 -6.76 31.84 5.09
N SER A 86 -7.69 32.58 5.67
CA SER A 86 -7.37 33.78 6.46
C SER A 86 -6.47 33.45 7.65
N GLN A 87 -6.66 32.31 8.30
CA GLN A 87 -5.80 31.86 9.40
C GLN A 87 -4.38 31.54 8.91
N ILE A 88 -4.26 30.86 7.76
CA ILE A 88 -2.94 30.57 7.16
C ILE A 88 -2.22 31.88 6.85
N MET A 89 -2.87 32.80 6.15
CA MET A 89 -2.30 34.09 5.78
C MET A 89 -1.81 34.87 6.97
N ASN A 90 -2.65 34.99 7.99
CA ASN A 90 -2.29 35.69 9.24
C ASN A 90 -1.08 35.02 9.94
N SER A 91 -0.99 33.67 9.91
CA SER A 91 0.09 32.94 10.57
C SER A 91 1.45 33.16 9.90
N ILE A 92 1.45 33.42 8.58
CA ILE A 92 2.68 33.66 7.80
C ILE A 92 2.98 35.16 7.59
N GLY A 93 2.10 36.04 8.08
CA GLY A 93 2.27 37.49 8.01
C GLY A 93 2.10 38.07 6.61
N LEU A 94 1.21 37.49 5.79
CA LEU A 94 0.89 37.97 4.45
C LEU A 94 -0.54 38.50 4.39
N GLU A 95 -0.77 39.51 3.55
CA GLU A 95 -2.11 40.03 3.25
C GLU A 95 -2.69 39.37 1.99
N ALA A 96 -4.01 39.45 1.83
CA ALA A 96 -4.68 38.90 0.67
C ALA A 96 -4.19 39.62 -0.63
N GLY A 97 -3.64 38.85 -1.57
CA GLY A 97 -3.11 39.36 -2.83
C GLY A 97 -1.57 39.51 -2.86
N GLU A 98 -0.87 39.35 -1.73
CA GLU A 98 0.60 39.45 -1.65
C GLU A 98 1.35 38.17 -2.00
N PHE A 99 0.65 37.13 -2.41
CA PHE A 99 1.25 35.83 -2.69
C PHE A 99 0.71 35.21 -3.98
N LYS A 100 1.57 34.36 -4.54
CA LYS A 100 1.19 33.37 -5.54
C LYS A 100 1.61 32.02 -5.00
N TYR A 101 0.75 31.03 -5.07
CA TYR A 101 1.18 29.66 -4.90
C TYR A 101 1.69 29.14 -6.24
N ILE A 102 2.76 28.35 -6.18
CA ILE A 102 3.25 27.66 -7.35
C ILE A 102 2.68 26.26 -7.31
N GLU A 103 1.86 25.95 -8.30
CA GLU A 103 1.19 24.65 -8.48
C GLU A 103 2.16 23.47 -8.69
N TYR A 104 3.47 23.73 -8.81
CA TYR A 104 4.44 22.69 -9.12
C TYR A 104 5.43 22.45 -7.99
N PRO A 105 5.24 21.40 -7.20
CA PRO A 105 6.33 20.84 -6.44
C PRO A 105 7.08 19.80 -7.28
N ALA A 106 7.70 20.19 -8.39
CA ALA A 106 8.55 19.26 -9.15
C ALA A 106 9.68 18.64 -8.30
N TYR A 107 9.90 19.15 -7.10
CA TYR A 107 10.99 18.74 -6.21
C TYR A 107 10.56 18.28 -4.80
N THR A 108 9.29 18.35 -4.47
CA THR A 108 8.77 18.02 -3.14
C THR A 108 7.67 16.96 -3.17
N GLY A 109 7.73 16.08 -4.17
CA GLY A 109 6.77 15.00 -4.32
C GLY A 109 6.68 14.15 -3.06
N MET A 110 5.47 13.77 -2.70
CA MET A 110 5.22 12.93 -1.54
C MET A 110 5.81 11.53 -1.72
N ARG A 111 6.42 11.02 -0.66
CA ARG A 111 7.04 9.70 -0.65
C ARG A 111 6.55 8.89 0.53
N TYR A 112 6.14 7.66 0.26
CA TYR A 112 5.84 6.71 1.32
C TYR A 112 7.10 6.23 2.02
N THR A 113 7.04 6.15 3.33
CA THR A 113 7.91 5.28 4.12
C THR A 113 7.34 3.87 4.09
N PRO A 114 8.18 2.82 4.16
CA PRO A 114 7.69 1.46 4.26
C PRO A 114 6.75 1.28 5.46
N GLY A 115 5.61 0.65 5.23
CA GLY A 115 4.67 0.26 6.29
C GLY A 115 5.01 -1.12 6.85
N THR A 116 4.54 -1.41 8.06
CA THR A 116 4.66 -2.73 8.66
C THR A 116 3.58 -3.65 8.11
N LEU A 117 3.99 -4.82 7.60
CA LEU A 117 3.09 -5.88 7.16
C LEU A 117 3.02 -6.96 8.24
N MET A 118 1.81 -7.33 8.63
CA MET A 118 1.51 -8.48 9.49
C MET A 118 0.34 -9.23 8.86
N GLY A 119 0.43 -10.56 8.80
CA GLY A 119 -0.61 -11.34 8.16
C GLY A 119 -0.70 -12.77 8.63
N LEU A 120 -1.78 -13.40 8.18
CA LEU A 120 -2.02 -14.84 8.32
C LEU A 120 -2.07 -15.45 6.93
N GLN A 121 -1.53 -16.65 6.82
CA GLN A 121 -1.58 -17.42 5.59
C GLN A 121 -2.13 -18.81 5.90
N THR A 122 -3.02 -19.29 5.04
CA THR A 122 -3.52 -20.67 5.05
C THR A 122 -3.17 -21.29 3.72
N MET A 123 -2.51 -22.44 3.74
CA MET A 123 -2.11 -23.18 2.56
C MET A 123 -2.82 -24.53 2.52
N LEU A 124 -3.43 -24.85 1.39
CA LEU A 124 -4.05 -26.14 1.13
C LEU A 124 -3.18 -26.89 0.11
N PHE A 125 -2.36 -27.82 0.60
CA PHE A 125 -1.49 -28.67 -0.21
C PHE A 125 -2.27 -29.84 -0.81
N PHE A 126 -2.18 -30.01 -2.11
CA PHE A 126 -2.69 -31.18 -2.83
C PHE A 126 -1.58 -32.13 -3.23
N ASN A 127 -0.33 -31.68 -3.24
CA ASN A 127 0.88 -32.48 -3.28
C ASN A 127 2.01 -31.72 -2.56
N PRO A 128 3.16 -32.33 -2.25
CA PRO A 128 4.24 -31.67 -1.51
C PRO A 128 4.76 -30.37 -2.12
N GLU A 129 4.68 -30.24 -3.43
CA GLU A 129 5.21 -29.11 -4.20
C GLU A 129 4.18 -28.01 -4.47
N SER A 130 2.88 -28.31 -4.36
CA SER A 130 1.85 -27.40 -4.84
C SER A 130 0.70 -27.21 -3.86
N ALA A 131 0.28 -25.96 -3.70
CA ALA A 131 -0.81 -25.58 -2.82
C ALA A 131 -1.62 -24.40 -3.37
N PHE A 132 -2.84 -24.26 -2.88
CA PHE A 132 -3.51 -22.97 -2.88
C PHE A 132 -3.23 -22.25 -1.58
N ALA A 133 -2.89 -20.96 -1.66
CA ALA A 133 -2.60 -20.13 -0.51
C ALA A 133 -3.60 -18.97 -0.41
N LEU A 134 -4.17 -18.78 0.77
CA LEU A 134 -4.99 -17.64 1.13
C LEU A 134 -4.19 -16.78 2.11
N HIS A 135 -3.97 -15.50 1.76
CA HIS A 135 -3.29 -14.53 2.62
C HIS A 135 -4.27 -13.47 3.10
N VAL A 136 -4.17 -13.11 4.36
CA VAL A 136 -4.90 -12.02 5.00
C VAL A 136 -3.86 -11.11 5.64
N ASP A 137 -3.51 -10.01 4.98
CA ASP A 137 -2.42 -9.13 5.37
C ASP A 137 -2.95 -7.76 5.82
N PHE A 138 -2.43 -7.28 6.95
CA PHE A 138 -2.65 -5.95 7.48
C PHE A 138 -1.36 -5.14 7.30
N ILE A 139 -1.47 -4.00 6.64
CA ILE A 139 -0.37 -3.08 6.40
C ILE A 139 -0.67 -1.80 7.17
N ASN A 140 0.10 -1.57 8.24
CA ASN A 140 -0.11 -0.46 9.15
C ASN A 140 0.97 0.60 9.01
N GLY A 141 0.57 1.86 9.26
CA GLY A 141 1.50 2.96 9.40
C GLY A 141 2.20 3.34 8.10
N LEU A 142 1.53 3.21 6.96
CA LEU A 142 1.99 3.81 5.71
C LEU A 142 1.90 5.32 5.84
N LYS A 143 3.05 5.96 6.03
CA LYS A 143 3.16 7.42 6.13
C LYS A 143 3.75 7.97 4.86
N SER A 144 3.27 9.12 4.41
CA SER A 144 3.94 9.85 3.34
C SER A 144 4.15 11.31 3.73
N GLU A 145 5.26 11.85 3.24
CA GLU A 145 5.68 13.22 3.48
C GLU A 145 6.02 13.90 2.16
N GLY A 146 5.69 15.17 2.06
CA GLY A 146 5.97 16.03 0.93
C GLY A 146 5.99 17.49 1.31
N GLY A 147 6.05 18.38 0.32
CA GLY A 147 6.10 19.81 0.55
C GLY A 147 5.09 20.56 -0.30
N TRP A 148 4.54 21.61 0.28
CA TRP A 148 3.70 22.60 -0.38
C TRP A 148 4.39 23.95 -0.37
N ASN A 149 4.47 24.61 -1.52
CA ASN A 149 5.20 25.86 -1.70
C ASN A 149 4.25 27.04 -1.81
N ILE A 150 4.48 28.04 -0.99
CA ILE A 150 3.87 29.36 -1.11
C ILE A 150 4.96 30.33 -1.58
N VAL A 151 4.67 31.11 -2.59
CA VAL A 151 5.55 32.17 -3.09
C VAL A 151 4.91 33.51 -2.80
N SER A 152 5.58 34.33 -2.00
CA SER A 152 5.21 35.72 -1.83
C SER A 152 6.04 36.61 -2.78
N SER A 153 5.39 37.48 -3.51
CA SER A 153 6.04 38.56 -4.19
C SER A 153 6.25 39.70 -3.17
N ASP A 154 7.50 40.01 -2.88
CA ASP A 154 7.82 41.17 -2.05
C ASP A 154 7.51 42.43 -2.86
N VAL A 155 6.32 42.99 -2.67
CA VAL A 155 5.82 44.13 -3.44
C VAL A 155 6.59 45.43 -3.07
N ASP A 156 7.21 45.46 -1.88
CA ASP A 156 7.79 46.68 -1.33
C ASP A 156 9.23 46.99 -1.82
N THR A 157 9.96 46.02 -2.35
CA THR A 157 11.37 46.24 -2.69
C THR A 157 11.64 46.53 -4.16
N GLY A 158 10.67 46.37 -5.07
CA GLY A 158 10.89 46.60 -6.52
C GLY A 158 11.96 45.70 -7.16
N GLN A 159 12.61 44.90 -6.40
CA GLN A 159 13.59 43.92 -6.82
C GLN A 159 12.93 42.55 -6.74
N GLY A 160 12.35 42.07 -7.79
CA GLY A 160 11.59 40.83 -7.93
C GLY A 160 12.20 39.54 -7.35
N SER A 161 12.62 39.55 -6.08
CA SER A 161 13.02 38.36 -5.36
C SER A 161 11.78 37.67 -4.83
N GLU A 162 11.39 36.59 -5.49
CA GLU A 162 10.36 35.69 -5.00
C GLU A 162 10.84 35.04 -3.69
N ASN A 163 10.12 35.27 -2.60
CA ASN A 163 10.34 34.57 -1.34
C ASN A 163 9.50 33.29 -1.34
N ARG A 164 10.17 32.13 -1.46
CA ARG A 164 9.53 30.82 -1.44
C ARG A 164 9.59 30.25 -0.04
N ARG A 165 8.43 29.88 0.50
CA ARG A 165 8.28 29.13 1.75
C ARG A 165 7.70 27.75 1.46
N THR A 166 8.33 26.70 1.99
CA THR A 166 7.88 25.32 1.86
C THR A 166 7.31 24.82 3.16
N TYR A 167 6.10 24.32 3.14
CA TYR A 167 5.38 23.74 4.26
C TYR A 167 5.23 22.24 4.09
N GLY A 168 5.37 21.47 5.18
CA GLY A 168 5.27 20.01 5.14
C GLY A 168 3.84 19.55 4.95
N ILE A 169 3.64 18.58 4.03
CA ILE A 169 2.41 17.82 3.90
C ILE A 169 2.67 16.44 4.48
N PHE A 170 1.73 15.93 5.25
CA PHE A 170 1.83 14.65 5.93
C PHE A 170 0.56 13.85 5.71
N SER A 171 0.71 12.56 5.49
CA SER A 171 -0.43 11.65 5.44
C SER A 171 -0.13 10.33 6.13
N GLU A 172 -1.19 9.64 6.52
CA GLU A 172 -1.14 8.30 7.07
C GLU A 172 -2.34 7.49 6.58
N GLU A 173 -2.08 6.23 6.21
CA GLU A 173 -3.08 5.26 5.81
C GLU A 173 -2.73 3.86 6.31
N ASP A 174 -3.74 3.03 6.44
CA ASP A 174 -3.59 1.59 6.60
C ASP A 174 -4.18 0.88 5.39
N ARG A 175 -3.68 -0.33 5.13
CA ARG A 175 -4.21 -1.18 4.07
C ARG A 175 -4.53 -2.56 4.62
N PHE A 176 -5.58 -3.15 4.08
CA PHE A 176 -5.92 -4.55 4.26
C PHE A 176 -5.84 -5.23 2.91
N GLN A 177 -5.15 -6.37 2.84
CA GLN A 177 -5.00 -7.12 1.61
C GLN A 177 -5.46 -8.57 1.81
N LEU A 178 -6.39 -9.01 0.96
CA LEU A 178 -6.84 -10.39 0.88
C LEU A 178 -6.35 -10.96 -0.45
N SER A 179 -5.59 -12.06 -0.42
CA SER A 179 -5.01 -12.63 -1.63
C SER A 179 -5.27 -14.13 -1.73
N LEU A 180 -5.56 -14.58 -2.95
CA LEU A 180 -5.65 -16.00 -3.29
C LEU A 180 -4.59 -16.32 -4.34
N ALA A 181 -3.74 -17.29 -4.04
CA ALA A 181 -2.60 -17.68 -4.87
C ALA A 181 -2.56 -19.17 -5.18
N TYR A 182 -1.95 -19.50 -6.30
CA TYR A 182 -1.33 -20.77 -6.54
C TYR A 182 0.14 -20.68 -6.12
N ARG A 183 0.58 -21.66 -5.34
CA ARG A 183 1.95 -21.81 -4.85
C ARG A 183 2.55 -23.06 -5.44
N THR A 184 3.82 -22.97 -5.85
CA THR A 184 4.63 -24.12 -6.24
C THR A 184 6.01 -24.01 -5.60
N ALA A 185 6.56 -25.15 -5.18
CA ALA A 185 7.88 -25.25 -4.58
C ALA A 185 8.79 -26.12 -5.45
N ALA A 186 10.08 -25.76 -5.51
CA ALA A 186 11.13 -26.56 -6.11
C ALA A 186 12.18 -26.83 -5.02
N TYR A 187 12.29 -28.09 -4.61
CA TYR A 187 13.22 -28.50 -3.58
C TYR A 187 14.64 -28.53 -4.13
N VAL A 188 15.56 -27.88 -3.43
CA VAL A 188 16.99 -27.85 -3.74
C VAL A 188 17.72 -28.90 -2.90
N THR A 189 17.32 -29.00 -1.63
CA THR A 189 17.76 -30.02 -0.66
C THR A 189 16.56 -30.40 0.20
N GLU A 190 16.72 -31.36 1.10
CA GLU A 190 15.71 -31.69 2.10
C GLU A 190 15.39 -30.54 3.04
N GLU A 191 16.32 -29.60 3.21
CA GLU A 191 16.20 -28.46 4.12
C GLU A 191 15.81 -27.14 3.43
N VAL A 192 15.89 -27.04 2.09
CA VAL A 192 15.74 -25.78 1.34
C VAL A 192 14.90 -25.96 0.10
N SER A 193 13.90 -25.11 -0.08
CA SER A 193 13.14 -24.99 -1.32
C SER A 193 13.03 -23.57 -1.83
N TRP A 194 12.94 -23.42 -3.15
CA TRP A 194 12.44 -22.20 -3.79
C TRP A 194 10.93 -22.27 -3.90
N VAL A 195 10.28 -21.16 -3.60
CA VAL A 195 8.83 -21.04 -3.66
C VAL A 195 8.46 -19.93 -4.62
N ILE A 196 7.51 -20.23 -5.50
CA ILE A 196 6.90 -19.25 -6.39
C ILE A 196 5.41 -19.20 -6.11
N GLU A 197 4.87 -18.00 -5.94
CA GLU A 197 3.44 -17.77 -5.79
C GLU A 197 2.96 -16.75 -6.82
N PHE A 198 1.75 -16.97 -7.35
CA PHE A 198 1.08 -15.98 -8.19
C PHE A 198 -0.43 -16.06 -7.99
N GLY A 199 -1.10 -14.93 -8.06
CA GLY A 199 -2.52 -14.89 -7.76
C GLY A 199 -3.15 -13.53 -7.92
N GLY A 200 -4.40 -13.47 -7.45
CA GLY A 200 -5.18 -12.25 -7.37
C GLY A 200 -5.26 -11.73 -5.93
N ASN A 201 -5.47 -10.42 -5.79
CA ASN A 201 -5.66 -9.78 -4.51
C ASN A 201 -6.73 -8.69 -4.56
N MET A 202 -7.34 -8.48 -3.43
CA MET A 202 -8.19 -7.35 -3.10
C MET A 202 -7.43 -6.48 -2.11
N LEU A 203 -7.35 -5.19 -2.40
CA LEU A 203 -6.69 -4.20 -1.57
C LEU A 203 -7.72 -3.19 -1.07
N ALA A 204 -7.91 -3.10 0.24
CA ALA A 204 -8.70 -2.05 0.86
C ALA A 204 -7.76 -1.02 1.49
N THR A 205 -7.91 0.25 1.12
CA THR A 205 -7.14 1.38 1.65
C THR A 205 -8.01 2.18 2.61
N GLN A 206 -7.52 2.42 3.81
CA GLN A 206 -8.15 3.26 4.82
C GLN A 206 -7.30 4.50 5.07
N LEU A 207 -7.79 5.67 4.65
CA LEU A 207 -7.13 6.96 4.85
C LEU A 207 -7.35 7.41 6.30
N LYS A 208 -6.27 7.65 7.05
CA LYS A 208 -6.33 8.07 8.45
C LYS A 208 -6.16 9.57 8.62
N SER A 209 -5.17 10.14 7.95
CA SER A 209 -4.87 11.56 8.04
C SER A 209 -4.28 12.10 6.75
N ASN A 210 -4.55 13.36 6.47
CA ASN A 210 -3.83 14.17 5.49
C ASN A 210 -3.92 15.63 5.93
N TYR A 211 -2.77 16.26 6.18
CA TYR A 211 -2.73 17.63 6.63
C TYR A 211 -1.48 18.35 6.13
N VAL A 212 -1.60 19.65 5.96
CA VAL A 212 -0.46 20.55 5.78
C VAL A 212 -0.14 21.23 7.11
N ARG A 213 1.13 21.31 7.43
CA ARG A 213 1.61 22.04 8.61
C ARG A 213 2.17 23.39 8.19
N VAL A 214 1.48 24.44 8.58
CA VAL A 214 1.93 25.81 8.39
C VAL A 214 2.30 26.39 9.76
N GLU A 215 3.56 26.77 9.89
CA GLU A 215 4.16 27.18 11.17
C GLU A 215 3.89 26.09 12.26
N ASN A 216 3.13 26.41 13.28
CA ASN A 216 2.81 25.52 14.39
C ASN A 216 1.38 24.94 14.33
N GLN A 217 0.68 25.08 13.20
CA GLN A 217 -0.70 24.64 13.04
C GLN A 217 -0.83 23.60 11.96
N ASN A 218 -1.69 22.59 12.20
CA ASN A 218 -2.03 21.55 11.23
C ASN A 218 -3.40 21.83 10.61
N TYR A 219 -3.45 21.93 9.31
CA TYR A 219 -4.67 22.12 8.53
C TYR A 219 -5.02 20.83 7.81
N GLN A 220 -6.20 20.28 8.16
CA GLN A 220 -6.66 19.00 7.61
C GLN A 220 -7.05 19.15 6.14
N LEU A 221 -6.62 18.14 5.35
CA LEU A 221 -6.90 18.06 3.91
C LEU A 221 -7.84 16.91 3.54
N LEU A 222 -8.12 15.97 4.47
CA LEU A 222 -9.12 14.92 4.25
C LEU A 222 -10.51 15.53 4.36
N THR A 223 -11.20 15.57 3.23
CA THR A 223 -12.60 15.97 3.16
C THR A 223 -13.41 14.86 2.51
N ALA A 224 -14.57 14.54 3.07
CA ALA A 224 -15.53 13.67 2.39
C ALA A 224 -16.42 14.54 1.50
N PRO A 225 -16.60 14.18 0.23
CA PRO A 225 -17.59 14.85 -0.61
C PRO A 225 -18.99 14.58 -0.03
N ILE A 226 -19.71 15.65 0.33
CA ILE A 226 -21.15 15.57 0.57
C ILE A 226 -21.84 15.83 -0.77
N GLY A 227 -22.91 15.07 -1.08
CA GLY A 227 -23.73 15.34 -2.26
C GLY A 227 -24.10 16.82 -2.36
N ASN A 228 -24.13 17.36 -3.58
CA ASN A 228 -24.37 18.76 -3.95
C ASN A 228 -23.18 19.73 -3.85
N GLY A 229 -21.93 19.24 -3.94
CA GLY A 229 -20.73 20.10 -3.95
C GLY A 229 -20.40 20.76 -2.62
N GLN A 230 -21.06 20.36 -1.54
CA GLN A 230 -20.70 20.76 -0.19
C GLN A 230 -19.75 19.73 0.41
N PHE A 231 -18.76 20.18 1.18
CA PHE A 231 -17.84 19.32 1.90
C PHE A 231 -18.31 19.13 3.33
N ALA A 232 -18.32 17.86 3.77
CA ALA A 232 -18.37 17.57 5.18
C ALA A 232 -17.08 18.05 5.85
N ASN A 233 -17.18 18.25 7.16
CA ASN A 233 -15.98 18.36 8.00
C ASN A 233 -15.00 17.25 7.64
N PRO A 234 -13.68 17.49 7.76
CA PRO A 234 -12.67 16.49 7.48
C PRO A 234 -13.05 15.17 8.15
N THR A 235 -13.21 14.13 7.34
CA THR A 235 -13.50 12.80 7.88
C THR A 235 -12.20 12.11 8.24
N SER A 236 -12.18 11.49 9.40
CA SER A 236 -11.00 10.78 9.90
C SER A 236 -10.74 9.46 9.17
N SER A 237 -11.67 8.98 8.33
CA SER A 237 -11.48 7.74 7.59
C SER A 237 -12.31 7.68 6.30
N LEU A 238 -11.61 7.55 5.19
CA LEU A 238 -12.19 7.12 3.92
C LEU A 238 -11.66 5.73 3.63
N THR A 239 -12.54 4.81 3.27
CA THR A 239 -12.17 3.45 2.87
C THR A 239 -12.56 3.21 1.42
N ALA A 240 -11.65 2.66 0.65
CA ALA A 240 -11.91 2.27 -0.73
C ALA A 240 -11.24 0.92 -1.04
N THR A 241 -11.78 0.20 -2.02
CA THR A 241 -11.34 -1.14 -2.35
C THR A 241 -10.98 -1.22 -3.83
N GLY A 242 -9.85 -1.83 -4.14
CA GLY A 242 -9.40 -2.16 -5.49
C GLY A 242 -8.99 -3.62 -5.59
N PHE A 243 -8.77 -4.07 -6.82
CA PHE A 243 -8.34 -5.44 -7.13
C PHE A 243 -7.04 -5.41 -7.91
N GLY A 244 -6.27 -6.48 -7.82
CA GLY A 244 -5.01 -6.60 -8.51
C GLY A 244 -4.54 -8.03 -8.66
N GLY A 245 -3.28 -8.14 -9.08
CA GLY A 245 -2.59 -9.41 -9.18
C GLY A 245 -1.16 -9.30 -8.66
N PHE A 246 -0.58 -10.42 -8.28
CA PHE A 246 0.77 -10.46 -7.75
C PHE A 246 1.56 -11.68 -8.19
N ALA A 247 2.87 -11.55 -8.09
CA ALA A 247 3.81 -12.65 -8.09
C ALA A 247 4.77 -12.51 -6.91
N ALA A 248 5.19 -13.62 -6.35
CA ALA A 248 6.14 -13.67 -5.25
C ALA A 248 7.17 -14.78 -5.47
N LEU A 249 8.37 -14.52 -4.98
CA LEU A 249 9.47 -15.48 -4.94
C LEU A 249 9.97 -15.59 -3.51
N GLY A 250 10.12 -16.80 -3.01
CA GLY A 250 10.59 -17.08 -1.66
C GLY A 250 11.62 -18.17 -1.60
N VAL A 251 12.34 -18.19 -0.47
CA VAL A 251 13.18 -19.31 -0.05
C VAL A 251 12.64 -19.83 1.26
N GLU A 252 12.29 -21.10 1.31
CA GLU A 252 11.76 -21.78 2.47
C GLU A 252 12.84 -22.69 3.05
N LEU A 253 13.02 -22.58 4.37
CA LEU A 253 13.92 -23.39 5.18
C LEU A 253 13.07 -24.30 6.06
N PHE A 254 13.38 -25.59 6.02
CA PHE A 254 12.69 -26.63 6.78
C PHE A 254 13.45 -26.94 8.06
N PHE A 255 12.72 -27.03 9.18
CA PHE A 255 13.27 -27.41 10.48
C PHE A 255 12.47 -28.57 11.05
N GLU A 256 13.13 -29.59 11.53
CA GLU A 256 12.49 -30.83 11.99
C GLU A 256 11.42 -30.62 13.08
N GLU A 257 11.66 -29.71 14.04
CA GLU A 257 10.75 -29.51 15.19
C GLU A 257 10.12 -28.12 15.24
N GLY A 258 10.68 -27.13 14.53
CA GLY A 258 10.36 -25.70 14.69
C GLY A 258 9.34 -25.14 13.69
N GLY A 259 8.87 -25.95 12.75
CA GLY A 259 8.13 -25.47 11.59
C GLY A 259 9.07 -24.88 10.53
N ASN A 260 8.52 -24.25 9.51
CA ASN A 260 9.31 -23.71 8.41
C ASN A 260 9.39 -22.20 8.48
N LEU A 261 10.52 -21.66 8.04
CA LEU A 261 10.68 -20.22 7.83
C LEU A 261 10.85 -19.94 6.34
N MET A 262 10.11 -18.98 5.82
CA MET A 262 10.21 -18.58 4.43
C MET A 262 10.43 -17.07 4.33
N LEU A 263 11.46 -16.66 3.61
CA LEU A 263 11.69 -15.27 3.23
C LEU A 263 11.10 -15.04 1.84
N THR A 264 10.16 -14.12 1.71
CA THR A 264 9.41 -13.88 0.47
C THR A 264 9.53 -12.44 0.03
N ALA A 265 9.85 -12.23 -1.24
CA ALA A 265 9.72 -10.97 -1.96
C ALA A 265 8.49 -11.03 -2.87
N ARG A 266 7.59 -10.08 -2.73
CA ARG A 266 6.34 -9.97 -3.49
C ARG A 266 6.30 -8.67 -4.28
N VAL A 267 5.82 -8.75 -5.51
CA VAL A 267 5.50 -7.59 -6.35
C VAL A 267 4.05 -7.74 -6.79
N SER A 268 3.27 -6.68 -6.64
CA SER A 268 1.88 -6.64 -7.07
C SER A 268 1.60 -5.45 -7.97
N ARG A 269 0.60 -5.59 -8.82
CA ARG A 269 -0.02 -4.48 -9.55
C ARG A 269 -1.47 -4.39 -9.11
N ASP A 270 -1.77 -3.36 -8.33
CA ASP A 270 -3.05 -3.20 -7.68
C ASP A 270 -3.72 -1.93 -8.15
N ARG A 271 -5.04 -2.01 -8.36
CA ARG A 271 -5.87 -0.84 -8.49
C ARG A 271 -5.98 -0.18 -7.11
N VAL A 272 -5.32 0.96 -6.96
CA VAL A 272 -5.35 1.77 -5.74
C VAL A 272 -6.45 2.80 -5.88
N VAL A 273 -7.40 2.78 -4.95
CA VAL A 273 -8.52 3.73 -4.92
C VAL A 273 -8.43 4.55 -3.64
N MET A 274 -8.44 5.88 -3.78
CA MET A 274 -8.31 6.83 -2.68
C MET A 274 -9.21 8.05 -2.97
N GLY A 275 -10.40 8.09 -2.38
CA GLY A 275 -11.39 9.09 -2.70
C GLY A 275 -11.82 8.99 -4.16
N SER A 276 -11.61 10.05 -4.95
CA SER A 276 -11.86 10.06 -6.40
C SER A 276 -10.66 9.65 -7.25
N TYR A 277 -9.49 9.44 -6.64
CA TYR A 277 -8.30 8.94 -7.33
C TYR A 277 -8.36 7.43 -7.48
N GLU A 278 -8.05 6.95 -8.68
CA GLU A 278 -8.00 5.53 -9.03
C GLU A 278 -6.91 5.30 -10.08
N ASP A 279 -5.98 4.38 -9.80
CA ASP A 279 -4.90 4.02 -10.74
C ASP A 279 -4.37 2.61 -10.45
N ASP A 280 -3.82 1.96 -11.48
CA ASP A 280 -3.17 0.64 -11.39
C ASP A 280 -1.69 0.82 -11.11
N LEU A 281 -1.26 0.55 -9.87
CA LEU A 281 0.08 0.85 -9.41
C LEU A 281 0.87 -0.38 -8.98
N TRP A 282 2.17 -0.38 -9.29
CA TRP A 282 3.11 -1.38 -8.80
C TRP A 282 3.46 -1.12 -7.34
N GLN A 283 3.46 -2.20 -6.55
CA GLN A 283 3.77 -2.18 -5.13
C GLN A 283 4.66 -3.36 -4.79
N GLY A 284 5.35 -3.29 -3.65
CA GLY A 284 6.26 -4.36 -3.23
C GLY A 284 6.13 -4.70 -1.75
N ALA A 285 6.45 -5.93 -1.40
CA ALA A 285 6.60 -6.36 -0.02
C ALA A 285 7.77 -7.33 0.14
N LEU A 286 8.39 -7.29 1.30
CA LEU A 286 9.37 -8.27 1.75
C LEU A 286 8.96 -8.74 3.13
N TYR A 287 8.75 -10.04 3.30
CA TYR A 287 8.26 -10.58 4.56
C TYR A 287 8.81 -11.96 4.87
N LEU A 288 8.91 -12.25 6.16
CA LEU A 288 9.21 -13.55 6.73
C LEU A 288 7.89 -14.24 7.05
N THR A 289 7.74 -15.47 6.61
CA THR A 289 6.62 -16.34 6.92
C THR A 289 7.10 -17.44 7.85
N TRP A 290 6.44 -17.60 8.98
CA TRP A 290 6.61 -18.75 9.85
C TRP A 290 5.45 -19.71 9.68
N VAL A 291 5.71 -20.88 9.14
CA VAL A 291 4.73 -21.97 9.02
C VAL A 291 4.63 -22.69 10.36
N ILE A 292 3.44 -22.71 10.92
CA ILE A 292 3.17 -23.28 12.25
C ILE A 292 3.27 -24.81 12.16
N PRO A 293 4.12 -25.46 12.98
CA PRO A 293 4.26 -26.90 12.93
C PRO A 293 2.95 -27.61 13.31
N PRO A 294 2.64 -28.77 12.69
CA PRO A 294 1.38 -29.50 12.90
C PRO A 294 1.05 -29.80 14.36
N GLN A 295 2.06 -30.09 15.17
CA GLN A 295 1.91 -30.39 16.61
C GLN A 295 1.26 -29.24 17.39
N LEU A 296 1.56 -27.98 17.02
CA LEU A 296 0.90 -26.79 17.59
C LEU A 296 -0.52 -26.63 17.05
N GLY A 297 -0.77 -27.03 15.81
CA GLY A 297 -2.10 -27.03 15.19
C GLY A 297 -3.09 -27.99 15.90
N ASP A 298 -2.62 -29.14 16.30
CA ASP A 298 -3.42 -30.13 17.04
C ASP A 298 -3.75 -29.64 18.46
N PHE A 299 -2.85 -28.92 19.11
CA PHE A 299 -3.13 -28.29 20.41
C PHE A 299 -4.24 -27.23 20.31
N VAL A 300 -4.25 -26.44 19.26
CA VAL A 300 -5.31 -25.45 19.02
C VAL A 300 -6.64 -26.14 18.73
N ARG A 301 -6.66 -27.22 17.93
CA ARG A 301 -7.89 -27.99 17.66
C ARG A 301 -8.47 -28.67 18.91
N ALA A 302 -7.61 -29.11 19.83
CA ALA A 302 -8.04 -29.74 21.08
C ALA A 302 -8.57 -28.73 22.12
N SER A 303 -8.37 -27.43 21.88
CA SER A 303 -8.76 -26.36 22.81
C SER A 303 -10.09 -25.69 22.44
N PHE A 304 -10.68 -26.07 21.31
CA PHE A 304 -12.02 -25.66 20.83
C PHE A 304 -12.92 -26.89 20.66
#